data_c523b48e1cc3bf21b6ae46e3bf8ffb04
#
_entry.id   c523b48e1cc3bf21b6ae46e3bf8ffb04
#
_cell.length_a   1.000
_cell.length_b   1.000
_cell.length_c   1.000
_cell.angle_alpha   90.00
_cell.angle_beta   90.00
_cell.angle_gamma   90.00
#
_symmetry.space_group_name_H-M   'P 1'
#
loop_
_entity.id
_entity.type
_entity.pdbx_description
1 polymer ?
#
loop_
_entity_poly.entity_id
_entity_poly.type
_entity_poly.pdbx_seq_one_letter_code
_entity_poly.pdbx_strand_id
1 'polypeptide(L)' 'MKKVVIPKMGMATTEVDILTWKVKEGDTVKIGDIIVEIESEKANVGIESEYNGIITKILHKDGETVPVGEAICEIDES' A
#
# COMPACT_ATOMS: atom_id res chain seq x y z
N MET A 1 -9.86 -2.33 12.59
CA MET A 1 -8.62 -2.16 11.84
C MET A 1 -8.89 -1.47 10.52
N LYS A 2 -8.00 -0.59 10.13
CA LYS A 2 -8.13 0.12 8.86
C LYS A 2 -7.35 -0.63 7.78
N LYS A 3 -7.89 -0.67 6.59
CA LYS A 3 -7.23 -1.33 5.46
C LYS A 3 -6.72 -0.27 4.50
N VAL A 4 -5.48 -0.46 4.04
CA VAL A 4 -4.93 0.38 2.98
C VAL A 4 -5.18 -0.35 1.67
N VAL A 5 -5.81 0.34 0.73
CA VAL A 5 -6.15 -0.24 -0.57
C VAL A 5 -5.35 0.45 -1.66
N ILE A 6 -5.16 -0.24 -2.78
CA ILE A 6 -4.55 0.36 -3.95
C ILE A 6 -5.54 1.38 -4.52
N PRO A 7 -5.17 2.68 -4.60
CA PRO A 7 -6.07 3.69 -5.14
C PRO A 7 -6.21 3.53 -6.65
N LYS A 8 -7.31 4.03 -7.18
CA LYS A 8 -7.51 4.03 -8.62
C LYS A 8 -6.57 5.04 -9.24
N MET A 9 -5.70 4.57 -10.13
CA MET A 9 -4.59 5.36 -10.64
C MET A 9 -4.80 5.81 -12.09
N GLY A 10 -6.01 5.74 -12.58
CA GLY A 10 -6.35 6.12 -13.92
C GLY A 10 -7.34 5.14 -14.51
N MET A 11 -7.99 5.54 -15.59
CA MET A 11 -9.08 4.74 -16.16
C MET A 11 -8.61 3.44 -16.78
N ALA A 12 -7.37 3.41 -17.25
CA ALA A 12 -6.82 2.23 -17.92
C ALA A 12 -6.06 1.30 -16.96
N THR A 13 -5.76 1.76 -15.75
CA THR A 13 -5.00 0.96 -14.80
C THR A 13 -5.93 0.06 -14.02
N THR A 14 -5.78 -1.25 -14.18
CA THR A 14 -6.61 -2.23 -13.47
C THR A 14 -5.83 -2.97 -12.40
N GLU A 15 -4.50 -2.97 -12.48
CA GLU A 15 -3.64 -3.64 -11.52
C GLU A 15 -2.29 -2.96 -11.47
N VAL A 16 -1.56 -3.18 -10.38
CA VAL A 16 -0.24 -2.62 -10.17
C VAL A 16 0.67 -3.71 -9.60
N ASP A 17 1.97 -3.53 -9.77
CA ASP A 17 2.97 -4.44 -9.20
C ASP A 17 3.52 -3.83 -7.92
N ILE A 18 3.60 -4.62 -6.88
CA ILE A 18 4.28 -4.21 -5.64
C ILE A 18 5.78 -4.27 -5.90
N LEU A 19 6.44 -3.12 -5.83
CA LEU A 19 7.88 -3.05 -6.02
C LEU A 19 8.63 -3.35 -4.73
N THR A 20 8.39 -2.54 -3.71
CA THR A 20 9.06 -2.74 -2.43
C THR A 20 8.26 -2.13 -1.30
N TRP A 21 8.16 -2.84 -0.20
CA TRP A 21 7.59 -2.33 1.04
C TRP A 21 8.64 -1.51 1.76
N LYS A 22 8.24 -0.33 2.24
CA LYS A 22 9.12 0.56 3.02
C LYS A 22 8.95 0.33 4.52
N VAL A 23 7.94 -0.42 4.91
CA VAL A 23 7.62 -0.73 6.31
C VAL A 23 7.40 -2.22 6.46
N LYS A 24 7.42 -2.69 7.71
CA LYS A 24 7.21 -4.08 8.06
C LYS A 24 6.03 -4.20 9.02
N GLU A 25 5.52 -5.41 9.16
CA GLU A 25 4.54 -5.68 10.20
C GLU A 25 5.14 -5.32 11.55
N GLY A 26 4.38 -4.59 12.35
CA GLY A 26 4.83 -4.08 13.63
C GLY A 26 5.36 -2.65 13.60
N ASP A 27 5.63 -2.11 12.42
CA ASP A 27 6.12 -0.73 12.33
C ASP A 27 5.02 0.28 12.59
N THR A 28 5.40 1.39 13.23
CA THR A 28 4.52 2.52 13.44
C THR A 28 4.58 3.43 12.23
N VAL A 29 3.44 3.87 11.74
CA VAL A 29 3.35 4.78 10.61
C VAL A 29 2.50 5.98 10.96
N LYS A 30 2.70 7.07 10.22
CA LYS A 30 1.93 8.30 10.36
C LYS A 30 1.34 8.66 9.01
N ILE A 31 0.27 9.46 9.06
CA ILE A 31 -0.35 9.98 7.83
C ILE A 31 0.73 10.67 7.00
N GLY A 32 0.80 10.31 5.72
CA GLY A 32 1.79 10.86 4.81
C GLY A 32 3.07 10.05 4.66
N ASP A 33 3.31 9.07 5.54
CA ASP A 33 4.48 8.20 5.39
C ASP A 33 4.30 7.28 4.18
N ILE A 34 5.35 7.17 3.37
CA ILE A 34 5.33 6.23 2.24
C ILE A 34 5.52 4.83 2.82
N ILE A 35 4.54 3.97 2.61
CA ILE A 35 4.56 2.61 3.16
C ILE A 35 4.99 1.56 2.15
N VAL A 36 4.71 1.80 0.88
CA VAL A 36 5.05 0.85 -0.18
C VAL A 36 5.20 1.59 -1.49
N GLU A 37 6.10 1.11 -2.35
CA GLU A 37 6.22 1.61 -3.72
C GLU A 37 5.61 0.61 -4.67
N ILE A 38 4.83 1.11 -5.61
CA ILE A 38 4.17 0.29 -6.62
C ILE A 38 4.52 0.80 -8.00
N GLU A 39 4.40 -0.08 -8.98
CA GLU A 39 4.59 0.28 -10.38
C GLU A 39 3.27 0.13 -11.12
N SER A 40 2.84 1.20 -11.76
CA SER A 40 1.73 1.18 -12.68
C SER A 40 2.27 1.23 -14.11
N GLU A 41 1.38 1.18 -15.09
CA GLU A 41 1.74 1.16 -16.51
C GLU A 41 2.68 2.27 -16.91
N LYS A 42 2.55 3.46 -16.31
CA LYS A 42 3.27 4.66 -16.75
C LYS A 42 4.26 5.21 -15.73
N ALA A 43 4.19 4.78 -14.47
CA ALA A 43 4.99 5.41 -13.43
C ALA A 43 5.07 4.56 -12.19
N ASN A 44 6.12 4.81 -11.41
CA ASN A 44 6.24 4.27 -10.06
C ASN A 44 5.62 5.27 -9.10
N VAL A 45 4.86 4.79 -8.13
CA VAL A 45 4.12 5.64 -7.20
C VAL A 45 4.34 5.13 -5.79
N GLY A 46 4.55 6.06 -4.84
CA GLY A 46 4.59 5.72 -3.44
C GLY A 46 3.18 5.83 -2.85
N ILE A 47 2.76 4.78 -2.15
CA ILE A 47 1.49 4.80 -1.43
C ILE A 47 1.74 5.34 -0.03
N GLU A 48 1.01 6.38 0.34
CA GLU A 48 1.14 6.99 1.66
C GLU A 48 0.11 6.42 2.62
N SER A 49 0.50 6.34 3.88
CA SER A 49 -0.45 5.97 4.92
C SER A 49 -1.50 7.06 5.08
N GLU A 50 -2.75 6.66 5.19
CA GLU A 50 -3.84 7.58 5.49
C GLU A 50 -4.18 7.58 6.98
N TYR A 51 -3.47 6.79 7.76
CA TYR A 51 -3.75 6.61 9.19
C TYR A 51 -2.48 6.66 10.01
N ASN A 52 -2.61 7.09 11.26
CA ASN A 52 -1.55 6.95 12.26
C ASN A 52 -1.80 5.63 13.00
N GLY A 53 -0.80 4.78 13.08
CA GLY A 53 -0.98 3.52 13.77
C GLY A 53 0.15 2.54 13.50
N ILE A 54 -0.15 1.27 13.70
CA ILE A 54 0.84 0.19 13.56
C ILE A 54 0.39 -0.73 12.43
N ILE A 55 1.32 -1.08 11.56
CA ILE A 55 1.08 -2.06 10.51
C ILE A 55 0.92 -3.42 11.19
N THR A 56 -0.28 -3.98 11.15
CA THR A 56 -0.55 -5.27 11.80
C THR A 56 -0.40 -6.44 10.84
N LYS A 57 -0.65 -6.20 9.54
CA LYS A 57 -0.57 -7.29 8.57
C LYS A 57 -0.27 -6.73 7.19
N ILE A 58 0.65 -7.37 6.50
CA ILE A 58 0.94 -7.10 5.09
C ILE A 58 0.31 -8.25 4.30
N LEU A 59 -0.61 -7.92 3.39
CA LEU A 59 -1.42 -8.90 2.69
C LEU A 59 -0.80 -9.34 1.35
N HIS A 60 0.09 -8.52 0.80
CA HIS A 60 0.77 -8.82 -0.46
C HIS A 60 2.23 -8.45 -0.33
N LYS A 61 3.10 -9.28 -0.89
CA LYS A 61 4.55 -9.12 -0.77
C LYS A 61 5.14 -8.42 -1.98
N ASP A 62 6.42 -8.06 -1.87
CA ASP A 62 7.18 -7.51 -2.99
C ASP A 62 7.08 -8.46 -4.18
N GLY A 63 6.88 -7.90 -5.36
CA GLY A 63 6.80 -8.68 -6.58
C GLY A 63 5.41 -9.19 -6.95
N GLU A 64 4.42 -9.03 -6.08
CA GLU A 64 3.06 -9.46 -6.39
C GLU A 64 2.33 -8.41 -7.23
N THR A 65 1.45 -8.89 -8.10
CA THR A 65 0.55 -8.02 -8.87
C THR A 65 -0.79 -7.98 -8.14
N VAL A 66 -1.29 -6.77 -7.91
CA VAL A 66 -2.49 -6.55 -7.10
C VAL A 66 -3.48 -5.69 -7.88
N PRO A 67 -4.76 -6.11 -7.95
CA PRO A 67 -5.78 -5.27 -8.59
C PRO A 67 -6.00 -3.97 -7.82
N VAL A 68 -6.34 -2.90 -8.54
CA VAL A 68 -6.71 -1.64 -7.87
C VAL A 68 -7.95 -1.87 -7.02
N GLY A 69 -8.00 -1.21 -5.88
CA GLY A 69 -9.10 -1.37 -4.93
C GLY A 69 -8.91 -2.50 -3.94
N GLU A 70 -7.91 -3.35 -4.13
CA GLU A 70 -7.66 -4.44 -3.21
C GLU A 70 -6.83 -3.97 -2.00
N ALA A 71 -7.13 -4.52 -0.84
CA ALA A 71 -6.40 -4.19 0.38
C ALA A 71 -5.01 -4.80 0.34
N ILE A 72 -3.99 -4.02 0.70
CA ILE A 72 -2.60 -4.46 0.69
C ILE A 72 -2.00 -4.58 2.09
N CYS A 73 -2.58 -3.92 3.07
CA CYS A 73 -2.17 -4.08 4.46
C CYS A 73 -3.27 -3.62 5.40
N GLU A 74 -3.09 -3.94 6.68
CA GLU A 74 -3.99 -3.52 7.74
C GLU A 74 -3.23 -2.70 8.77
N ILE A 75 -3.87 -1.65 9.26
CA ILE A 75 -3.30 -0.75 10.25
C ILE A 75 -4.23 -0.70 11.46
N ASP A 76 -3.64 -0.86 12.65
CA ASP A 76 -4.33 -0.64 13.90
C ASP A 76 -4.13 0.82 14.27
N GLU A 77 -5.16 1.63 14.09
CA GLU A 77 -5.11 3.06 14.36
C GLU A 77 -4.86 3.33 15.84
N SER A 78 -3.95 4.25 16.08
CA SER A 78 -3.69 4.68 17.46
C SER A 78 -4.57 5.87 17.86
#